data_eea1e1b3a5bc34a1e6a9c8514b13f2d3
#
_entry.id   eea1e1b3a5bc34a1e6a9c8514b13f2d3
#
_cell.length_a   1.000
_cell.length_b   1.000
_cell.length_c   1.000
_cell.angle_alpha   90.00
_cell.angle_beta   90.00
_cell.angle_gamma   90.00
#
_symmetry.space_group_name_H-M   'P 1'
#
loop_
_entity.id
_entity.type
_entity.pdbx_description
1 polymer ?
#
loop_
_entity_poly.entity_id
_entity_poly.type
_entity_poly.pdbx_seq_one_letter_code
_entity_poly.pdbx_strand_id
1 'polypeptide(L)'
;YGGALKQLSIGCASSAGKAYIHSGGKVTDQHILWENCAEQDTFLEAMADAASTVAKHFAGKIAYVAVMKNLSVDCDCCAVAEDPCMNDVGILSSLDPVALDRACIDLVRNSNDPGREHFMERVNSRHGTHTIDSAETLGIGTQAYELVKV
;
A
#
# COMPACT_ATOMS: atom_id res chain seq x y z
N TYR A 1 -4.62 -2.57 -0.09
CA TYR A 1 -4.04 -1.97 1.11
C TYR A 1 -3.26 -0.71 0.77
N GLY A 2 -3.44 0.35 1.55
CA GLY A 2 -2.84 1.66 1.30
C GLY A 2 -1.78 2.00 2.34
N GLY A 3 -0.53 1.60 2.11
CA GLY A 3 0.60 1.85 3.00
C GLY A 3 1.72 2.65 2.34
N ALA A 4 2.93 2.57 2.89
CA ALA A 4 4.12 3.25 2.37
C ALA A 4 4.43 2.81 0.93
N LEU A 5 4.29 1.53 0.60
CA LEU A 5 4.51 1.01 -0.75
C LEU A 5 3.55 1.63 -1.77
N LYS A 6 2.26 1.75 -1.44
CA LYS A 6 1.30 2.44 -2.30
C LYS A 6 1.65 3.92 -2.47
N GLN A 7 2.08 4.59 -1.40
CA GLN A 7 2.47 6.00 -1.47
C GLN A 7 3.71 6.21 -2.34
N LEU A 8 4.72 5.35 -2.22
CA LEU A 8 5.92 5.39 -3.06
C LEU A 8 5.61 5.16 -4.54
N SER A 9 4.63 4.34 -4.86
CA SER A 9 4.22 4.02 -6.22
C SER A 9 3.19 5.03 -6.74
N ILE A 10 1.91 4.77 -6.49
CA ILE A 10 0.79 5.57 -7.03
C ILE A 10 0.79 6.99 -6.45
N GLY A 11 1.14 7.14 -5.16
CA GLY A 11 1.17 8.45 -4.52
C GLY A 11 2.16 9.42 -5.17
N CYS A 12 3.34 8.95 -5.52
CA CYS A 12 4.40 9.75 -6.13
C CYS A 12 4.33 9.82 -7.67
N ALA A 13 3.50 8.99 -8.31
CA ALA A 13 3.44 8.92 -9.77
C ALA A 13 2.71 10.12 -10.39
N SER A 14 3.19 10.55 -11.57
CA SER A 14 2.44 11.43 -12.46
C SER A 14 1.16 10.78 -12.96
N SER A 15 0.26 11.54 -13.60
CA SER A 15 -0.96 10.98 -14.20
C SER A 15 -0.66 9.83 -15.18
N ALA A 16 0.36 10.01 -16.03
CA ALA A 16 0.80 8.96 -16.96
C ALA A 16 1.38 7.74 -16.21
N GLY A 17 2.16 7.98 -15.15
CA GLY A 17 2.70 6.92 -14.29
C GLY A 17 1.59 6.15 -13.55
N LYS A 18 0.55 6.82 -13.07
CA LYS A 18 -0.61 6.17 -12.47
C LYS A 18 -1.32 5.26 -13.46
N ALA A 19 -1.55 5.73 -14.70
CA ALA A 19 -2.15 4.92 -15.75
C ALA A 19 -1.27 3.70 -16.06
N TYR A 20 0.05 3.88 -16.16
CA TYR A 20 1.00 2.81 -16.40
C TYR A 20 0.97 1.73 -15.32
N ILE A 21 0.99 2.13 -14.05
CA ILE A 21 0.94 1.19 -12.91
C ILE A 21 -0.40 0.44 -12.87
N HIS A 22 -1.53 1.14 -12.97
CA HIS A 22 -2.86 0.49 -12.91
C HIS A 22 -3.11 -0.47 -14.08
N SER A 23 -2.52 -0.20 -15.22
CA SER A 23 -2.66 -1.07 -16.39
C SER A 23 -1.62 -2.21 -16.46
N GLY A 24 -0.74 -2.34 -15.46
CA GLY A 24 0.35 -3.32 -15.50
C GLY A 24 1.32 -3.06 -16.67
N GLY A 25 1.60 -1.79 -16.95
CA GLY A 25 2.55 -1.39 -17.99
C GLY A 25 1.99 -1.25 -19.40
N LYS A 26 0.66 -1.30 -19.60
CA LYS A 26 0.06 -1.31 -20.95
C LYS A 26 -0.20 0.08 -21.53
N VAL A 27 -0.66 1.03 -20.70
CA VAL A 27 -1.05 2.37 -21.17
C VAL A 27 -0.51 3.46 -20.25
N THR A 28 -0.29 4.64 -20.82
CA THR A 28 0.10 5.86 -20.08
C THR A 28 -0.96 6.96 -20.17
N ASP A 29 -1.99 6.76 -20.96
CA ASP A 29 -3.12 7.67 -21.09
C ASP A 29 -4.22 7.31 -20.08
N GLN A 30 -4.51 8.22 -19.17
CA GLN A 30 -5.54 8.02 -18.15
C GLN A 30 -6.98 8.01 -18.71
N HIS A 31 -7.21 8.52 -19.92
CA HIS A 31 -8.55 8.50 -20.52
C HIS A 31 -9.00 7.10 -20.93
N ILE A 32 -8.05 6.21 -21.24
CA ILE A 32 -8.31 4.81 -21.60
C ILE A 32 -7.93 3.83 -20.48
N LEU A 33 -7.52 4.33 -19.31
CA LEU A 33 -7.06 3.50 -18.21
C LEU A 33 -8.10 2.47 -17.78
N TRP A 34 -9.35 2.90 -17.58
CA TRP A 34 -10.38 2.04 -17.01
C TRP A 34 -10.76 0.86 -17.90
N GLU A 35 -10.52 0.96 -19.21
CA GLU A 35 -10.70 -0.13 -20.19
C GLU A 35 -9.47 -1.07 -20.23
N ASN A 36 -8.36 -0.66 -19.63
CA ASN A 36 -7.06 -1.35 -19.70
C ASN A 36 -6.49 -1.70 -18.32
N CYS A 37 -7.29 -1.70 -17.27
CA CYS A 37 -6.84 -2.09 -15.94
C CYS A 37 -6.25 -3.50 -15.97
N ALA A 38 -5.16 -3.70 -15.24
CA ALA A 38 -4.56 -5.00 -15.06
C ALA A 38 -5.41 -5.89 -14.13
N GLU A 39 -5.19 -7.20 -14.22
CA GLU A 39 -5.63 -8.13 -13.20
C GLU A 39 -5.04 -7.73 -11.84
N GLN A 40 -5.76 -8.08 -10.75
CA GLN A 40 -5.45 -7.59 -9.41
C GLN A 40 -3.99 -7.83 -8.99
N ASP A 41 -3.47 -9.03 -9.14
CA ASP A 41 -2.11 -9.36 -8.71
C ASP A 41 -1.06 -8.65 -9.58
N THR A 42 -1.25 -8.59 -10.90
CA THR A 42 -0.39 -7.82 -11.81
C THR A 42 -0.35 -6.34 -11.45
N PHE A 43 -1.47 -5.76 -11.04
CA PHE A 43 -1.52 -4.38 -10.57
C PHE A 43 -0.72 -4.20 -9.27
N LEU A 44 -0.83 -5.13 -8.32
CA LEU A 44 -0.12 -5.07 -7.05
C LEU A 44 1.40 -5.26 -7.24
N GLU A 45 1.80 -6.12 -8.17
CA GLU A 45 3.20 -6.30 -8.58
C GLU A 45 3.76 -5.03 -9.25
N ALA A 46 2.99 -4.40 -10.15
CA ALA A 46 3.38 -3.14 -10.79
C ALA A 46 3.52 -2.00 -9.76
N MET A 47 2.70 -2.00 -8.69
CA MET A 47 2.86 -1.08 -7.57
C MET A 47 4.18 -1.33 -6.83
N ALA A 48 4.51 -2.59 -6.52
CA ALA A 48 5.75 -2.94 -5.84
C ALA A 48 6.98 -2.55 -6.69
N ASP A 49 6.95 -2.80 -8.00
CA ASP A 49 8.02 -2.43 -8.92
C ASP A 49 8.24 -0.91 -8.98
N ALA A 50 7.17 -0.14 -9.12
CA ALA A 50 7.23 1.33 -9.07
C ALA A 50 7.77 1.84 -7.73
N ALA A 51 7.31 1.28 -6.60
CA ALA A 51 7.82 1.61 -5.27
C ALA A 51 9.33 1.29 -5.15
N SER A 52 9.77 0.17 -5.74
CA SER A 52 11.17 -0.23 -5.72
C SER A 52 12.07 0.78 -6.41
N THR A 53 11.61 1.38 -7.50
CA THR A 53 12.34 2.41 -8.24
C THR A 53 12.60 3.64 -7.36
N VAL A 54 11.58 4.09 -6.62
CA VAL A 54 11.72 5.24 -5.71
C VAL A 54 12.62 4.89 -4.52
N ALA A 55 12.39 3.75 -3.86
CA ALA A 55 13.20 3.33 -2.71
C ALA A 55 14.69 3.18 -3.07
N LYS A 56 15.00 2.56 -4.21
CA LYS A 56 16.37 2.41 -4.70
C LYS A 56 17.01 3.74 -5.08
N HIS A 57 16.24 4.70 -5.63
CA HIS A 57 16.75 6.04 -5.93
C HIS A 57 17.28 6.75 -4.68
N PHE A 58 16.60 6.64 -3.57
CA PHE A 58 17.03 7.26 -2.31
C PHE A 58 18.16 6.49 -1.60
N ALA A 59 18.46 5.26 -2.01
CA ALA A 59 19.58 4.47 -1.49
C ALA A 59 19.67 4.45 0.04
N GLY A 60 18.57 4.18 0.73
CA GLY A 60 18.48 4.15 2.19
C GLY A 60 18.42 5.52 2.89
N LYS A 61 18.34 6.62 2.15
CA LYS A 61 18.22 7.99 2.70
C LYS A 61 16.76 8.46 2.77
N ILE A 62 15.87 7.58 3.15
CA ILE A 62 14.43 7.83 3.27
C ILE A 62 13.93 7.20 4.56
N ALA A 63 13.03 7.87 5.24
CA ALA A 63 12.29 7.36 6.39
C ALA A 63 10.80 7.36 6.06
N TYR A 64 10.10 6.37 6.57
CA TYR A 64 8.69 6.16 6.33
C TYR A 64 7.91 6.34 7.62
N VAL A 65 6.78 7.02 7.55
CA VAL A 65 5.86 7.22 8.67
C VAL A 65 4.45 6.84 8.23
N ALA A 66 3.84 5.92 8.94
CA ALA A 66 2.45 5.52 8.75
C ALA A 66 1.60 6.10 9.88
N VAL A 67 0.63 6.94 9.53
CA VAL A 67 -0.37 7.47 10.46
C VAL A 67 -1.64 6.63 10.31
N MET A 68 -1.84 5.70 11.23
CA MET A 68 -2.97 4.76 11.21
C MET A 68 -4.17 5.40 11.91
N LYS A 69 -4.80 6.32 11.21
CA LYS A 69 -5.93 7.12 11.65
C LYS A 69 -7.04 7.12 10.60
N ASN A 70 -8.29 7.18 11.04
CA ASN A 70 -9.46 7.18 10.15
C ASN A 70 -9.41 6.01 9.15
N LEU A 71 -9.19 4.80 9.66
CA LEU A 71 -9.02 3.62 8.82
C LEU A 71 -10.32 3.26 8.10
N SER A 72 -10.32 3.43 6.80
CA SER A 72 -11.42 3.12 5.87
C SER A 72 -11.04 1.99 4.92
N VAL A 73 -12.03 1.26 4.42
CA VAL A 73 -11.86 0.21 3.41
C VAL A 73 -11.62 0.78 2.02
N ASP A 74 -12.01 2.02 1.78
CA ASP A 74 -11.87 2.67 0.50
C ASP A 74 -10.67 3.63 0.46
N CYS A 75 -10.14 3.84 -0.72
CA CYS A 75 -9.15 4.88 -0.96
C CYS A 75 -9.85 6.24 -1.01
N ASP A 76 -9.26 7.25 -0.39
CA ASP A 76 -9.70 8.66 -0.48
C ASP A 76 -9.62 9.25 -1.90
N CYS A 77 -9.11 8.51 -2.87
CA CYS A 77 -9.23 8.83 -4.29
C CYS A 77 -10.62 8.44 -4.87
N CYS A 78 -11.43 7.68 -4.15
CA CYS A 78 -12.79 7.35 -4.55
C CYS A 78 -13.71 8.56 -4.34
N ALA A 79 -14.56 8.85 -5.34
CA ALA A 79 -15.50 9.97 -5.27
C ALA A 79 -16.54 9.78 -4.15
N VAL A 80 -16.87 8.52 -3.86
CA VAL A 80 -17.75 8.13 -2.76
C VAL A 80 -17.02 7.00 -2.02
N ALA A 81 -16.44 7.31 -0.88
CA ALA A 81 -15.76 6.36 -0.01
C ALA A 81 -16.63 6.05 1.22
N GLU A 82 -16.50 4.86 1.77
CA GLU A 82 -17.10 4.52 3.06
C GLU A 82 -16.45 5.34 4.18
N ASP A 83 -17.22 5.64 5.22
CA ASP A 83 -16.70 6.25 6.44
C ASP A 83 -15.64 5.34 7.10
N PRO A 84 -14.74 5.91 7.93
CA PRO A 84 -13.80 5.10 8.69
C PRO A 84 -14.50 4.01 9.50
N CYS A 85 -14.03 2.78 9.37
CA CYS A 85 -14.66 1.60 9.98
C CYS A 85 -13.95 1.11 11.24
N MET A 86 -12.75 1.64 11.55
CA MET A 86 -11.96 1.27 12.73
C MET A 86 -11.50 2.52 13.49
N ASN A 87 -11.26 2.34 14.80
CA ASN A 87 -10.61 3.35 15.61
C ASN A 87 -9.15 3.58 15.18
N ASP A 88 -8.63 4.75 15.56
CA ASP A 88 -7.22 5.10 15.34
C ASP A 88 -6.30 4.09 16.07
N VAL A 89 -5.26 3.62 15.40
CA VAL A 89 -4.27 2.68 15.95
C VAL A 89 -3.06 3.44 16.52
N GLY A 90 -2.55 4.43 15.77
CA GLY A 90 -1.39 5.21 16.16
C GLY A 90 -0.49 5.59 15.00
N ILE A 91 0.77 5.87 15.32
CA ILE A 91 1.78 6.26 14.34
C ILE A 91 2.95 5.27 14.42
N LEU A 92 3.36 4.73 13.28
CA LEU A 92 4.53 3.87 13.15
C LEU A 92 5.57 4.55 12.25
N SER A 93 6.84 4.26 12.50
CA SER A 93 7.92 4.70 11.62
C SER A 93 8.95 3.61 11.41
N SER A 94 9.59 3.59 10.24
CA SER A 94 10.65 2.65 9.89
C SER A 94 11.54 3.23 8.80
N LEU A 95 12.75 2.70 8.65
CA LEU A 95 13.61 2.91 7.47
C LEU A 95 13.36 1.86 6.38
N ASP A 96 12.52 0.86 6.66
CA ASP A 96 12.13 -0.21 5.76
C ASP A 96 10.63 -0.10 5.46
N PRO A 97 10.19 0.16 4.20
CA PRO A 97 8.79 0.32 3.85
C PRO A 97 8.02 -1.00 3.90
N VAL A 98 8.69 -2.13 3.66
CA VAL A 98 8.09 -3.47 3.69
C VAL A 98 7.76 -3.86 5.13
N ALA A 99 8.73 -3.68 6.04
CA ALA A 99 8.55 -3.90 7.46
C ALA A 99 7.43 -3.01 8.04
N LEU A 100 7.40 -1.73 7.65
CA LEU A 100 6.38 -0.79 8.10
C LEU A 100 4.98 -1.23 7.67
N ASP A 101 4.79 -1.54 6.39
CA ASP A 101 3.49 -1.94 5.87
C ASP A 101 3.06 -3.29 6.44
N ARG A 102 4.00 -4.21 6.67
CA ARG A 102 3.74 -5.48 7.35
C ARG A 102 3.29 -5.26 8.79
N ALA A 103 3.98 -4.44 9.55
CA ALA A 103 3.62 -4.13 10.94
C ALA A 103 2.23 -3.47 11.02
N CYS A 104 1.92 -2.53 10.13
CA CYS A 104 0.61 -1.89 10.08
C CYS A 104 -0.53 -2.90 9.86
N ILE A 105 -0.39 -3.80 8.87
CA ILE A 105 -1.45 -4.77 8.59
C ILE A 105 -1.58 -5.82 9.72
N ASP A 106 -0.48 -6.19 10.36
CA ASP A 106 -0.53 -7.11 11.50
C ASP A 106 -1.18 -6.47 12.73
N LEU A 107 -0.99 -5.18 12.98
CA LEU A 107 -1.71 -4.45 14.05
C LEU A 107 -3.21 -4.43 13.79
N VAL A 108 -3.65 -4.19 12.54
CA VAL A 108 -5.06 -4.29 12.18
C VAL A 108 -5.58 -5.71 12.37
N ARG A 109 -4.87 -6.72 11.84
CA ARG A 109 -5.26 -8.14 11.91
C ARG A 109 -5.41 -8.64 13.33
N ASN A 110 -4.57 -8.17 14.25
CA ASN A 110 -4.56 -8.58 15.65
C ASN A 110 -5.37 -7.65 16.57
N SER A 111 -6.03 -6.65 16.03
CA SER A 111 -6.88 -5.72 16.78
C SER A 111 -8.14 -6.41 17.28
N ASN A 112 -8.65 -5.96 18.42
CA ASN A 112 -9.99 -6.30 18.94
C ASN A 112 -11.08 -5.31 18.49
N ASP A 113 -10.75 -4.41 17.55
CA ASP A 113 -11.69 -3.43 17.04
C ASP A 113 -12.85 -4.12 16.29
N PRO A 114 -14.10 -3.73 16.51
CA PRO A 114 -15.25 -4.33 15.85
C PRO A 114 -15.24 -4.13 14.32
N GLY A 115 -14.59 -3.09 13.80
CA GLY A 115 -14.44 -2.84 12.36
C GLY A 115 -13.34 -3.67 11.68
N ARG A 116 -12.53 -4.40 12.45
CA ARG A 116 -11.42 -5.21 11.92
C ARG A 116 -11.85 -6.20 10.83
N GLU A 117 -12.98 -6.88 11.04
CA GLU A 117 -13.43 -7.92 10.09
C GLU A 117 -13.78 -7.30 8.74
N HIS A 118 -14.48 -6.17 8.74
CA HIS A 118 -14.82 -5.43 7.54
C HIS A 118 -13.55 -4.93 6.81
N PHE A 119 -12.60 -4.37 7.55
CA PHE A 119 -11.33 -3.92 6.98
C PHE A 119 -10.52 -5.08 6.38
N MET A 120 -10.39 -6.19 7.12
CA MET A 120 -9.61 -7.35 6.66
C MET A 120 -10.28 -8.09 5.51
N GLU A 121 -11.62 -8.11 5.44
CA GLU A 121 -12.35 -8.62 4.28
C GLU A 121 -11.94 -7.88 3.00
N ARG A 122 -11.89 -6.53 3.05
CA ARG A 122 -11.45 -5.73 1.91
C ARG A 122 -9.99 -6.00 1.55
N VAL A 123 -9.10 -6.13 2.53
CA VAL A 123 -7.69 -6.47 2.29
C VAL A 123 -7.57 -7.84 1.61
N ASN A 124 -8.30 -8.84 2.10
CA ASN A 124 -8.21 -10.20 1.60
C ASN A 124 -8.85 -10.34 0.20
N SER A 125 -10.04 -9.76 -0.01
CA SER A 125 -10.76 -9.83 -1.30
C SER A 125 -10.00 -9.11 -2.43
N ARG A 126 -9.07 -8.23 -2.10
CA ARG A 126 -8.22 -7.50 -3.04
C ARG A 126 -6.76 -7.97 -3.04
N HIS A 127 -6.47 -9.11 -2.42
CA HIS A 127 -5.11 -9.65 -2.27
C HIS A 127 -4.12 -8.61 -1.74
N GLY A 128 -4.58 -7.72 -0.86
CA GLY A 128 -3.89 -6.46 -0.52
C GLY A 128 -2.48 -6.61 0.05
N THR A 129 -2.11 -7.77 0.60
CA THR A 129 -0.75 -8.06 1.08
C THR A 129 0.21 -8.50 -0.03
N HIS A 130 -0.27 -8.85 -1.22
CA HIS A 130 0.57 -9.30 -2.34
C HIS A 130 1.62 -8.24 -2.75
N THR A 131 1.30 -6.95 -2.61
CA THR A 131 2.28 -5.86 -2.84
C THR A 131 3.45 -5.95 -1.86
N ILE A 132 3.21 -6.33 -0.60
CA ILE A 132 4.26 -6.48 0.43
C ILE A 132 5.18 -7.66 0.05
N ASP A 133 4.59 -8.80 -0.32
CA ASP A 133 5.32 -10.00 -0.74
C ASP A 133 6.18 -9.73 -1.99
N SER A 134 5.61 -9.02 -2.96
CA SER A 134 6.29 -8.61 -4.19
C SER A 134 7.44 -7.64 -3.90
N ALA A 135 7.24 -6.67 -3.01
CA ALA A 135 8.26 -5.70 -2.62
C ALA A 135 9.45 -6.37 -1.90
N GLU A 136 9.19 -7.34 -1.02
CA GLU A 136 10.25 -8.16 -0.41
C GLU A 136 11.02 -8.96 -1.46
N THR A 137 10.33 -9.58 -2.41
CA THR A 137 10.95 -10.31 -3.53
C THR A 137 11.85 -9.40 -4.38
N LEU A 138 11.49 -8.13 -4.56
CA LEU A 138 12.28 -7.11 -5.25
C LEU A 138 13.47 -6.58 -4.42
N GLY A 139 13.61 -7.02 -3.17
CA GLY A 139 14.72 -6.71 -2.30
C GLY A 139 14.76 -5.26 -1.78
N ILE A 140 13.61 -4.61 -1.64
CA ILE A 140 13.55 -3.23 -1.12
C ILE A 140 13.29 -3.16 0.40
N GLY A 141 13.15 -4.29 1.05
CA GLY A 141 12.96 -4.42 2.48
C GLY A 141 12.66 -5.87 2.86
N THR A 142 12.28 -6.08 4.11
CA THR A 142 11.90 -7.39 4.65
C THR A 142 10.64 -7.29 5.47
N GLN A 143 9.85 -8.36 5.50
CA GLN A 143 8.65 -8.45 6.34
C GLN A 143 8.97 -8.73 7.81
N ALA A 144 10.23 -9.07 8.12
CA ALA A 144 10.68 -9.23 9.51
C ALA A 144 10.84 -7.86 10.20
N TYR A 145 10.23 -7.69 11.35
CA TYR A 145 10.32 -6.46 12.14
C TYR A 145 10.27 -6.73 13.64
N GLU A 146 10.75 -5.77 14.40
CA GLU A 146 10.53 -5.66 15.85
C GLU A 146 9.75 -4.36 16.12
N LEU A 147 8.65 -4.48 16.86
CA LEU A 147 7.83 -3.33 17.24
C LEU A 147 8.29 -2.78 18.59
N VAL A 148 8.90 -1.60 18.57
CA VAL A 148 9.35 -0.90 19.77
C VAL A 148 8.38 0.25 20.07
N LYS A 149 7.82 0.23 21.26
CA LYS A 149 6.95 1.33 21.72
C LYS A 149 7.80 2.39 22.41
N VAL A 150 7.65 3.62 21.96
CA VAL A 150 8.29 4.83 22.51
C VAL A 150 7.27 5.75 23.16
#